data_e985e933202cdf9a4081416376d75fbc
#
_entry.id   e985e933202cdf9a4081416376d75fbc
#
_cell.length_a   1.000
_cell.length_b   1.000
_cell.length_c   1.000
_cell.angle_alpha   90.00
_cell.angle_beta   90.00
_cell.angle_gamma   90.00
#
_symmetry.space_group_name_H-M   'P 1'
#
loop_
_entity.id
_entity.type
_entity.pdbx_description
1 polymer ?
#
loop_
_entity_poly.entity_id
_entity_poly.type
_entity_poly.pdbx_seq_one_letter_code
_entity_poly.pdbx_strand_id
1 'polypeptide(L)'
;MILLVDNYDSYTFNLAHLIAEAAGHEPLVVPAGDAAGLPERVRAGEFSHVVISPGPGTPERDEDFGASRRVIEAAVKAQVPLLGVCLGHQGLAMLAGAAVTRAPEPRHGFVSTLTHSGEGIFAGIPQGFEVVRYHSLHVEEVPGVTVHARSEDGVVQALKVDGLPHWGVQFHPESVLTQHLSLIHISEPTR
;
A
#
# COMPACT_ATOMS: atom_id res chain seq x y z
N MET A 1 -14.89 -2.73 -10.26
CA MET A 1 -14.74 -1.41 -9.58
C MET A 1 -13.56 -1.49 -8.64
N ILE A 2 -12.74 -0.43 -8.50
CA ILE A 2 -11.64 -0.36 -7.53
C ILE A 2 -12.14 0.33 -6.26
N LEU A 3 -11.82 -0.22 -5.09
CA LEU A 3 -12.09 0.40 -3.79
C LEU A 3 -10.82 1.09 -3.28
N LEU A 4 -10.94 2.35 -2.86
CA LEU A 4 -9.91 3.06 -2.11
C LEU A 4 -10.47 3.38 -0.71
N VAL A 5 -9.89 2.77 0.32
CA VAL A 5 -10.22 3.09 1.72
C VAL A 5 -9.34 4.26 2.16
N ASP A 6 -9.98 5.35 2.55
CA ASP A 6 -9.32 6.59 3.00
C ASP A 6 -9.12 6.59 4.51
N ASN A 7 -7.87 6.49 4.96
CA ASN A 7 -7.48 6.62 6.36
C ASN A 7 -7.22 8.08 6.77
N TYR A 8 -7.94 9.03 6.16
CA TYR A 8 -7.87 10.46 6.45
C TYR A 8 -6.51 11.10 6.14
N ASP A 9 -5.89 10.62 5.04
CA ASP A 9 -4.65 11.21 4.55
C ASP A 9 -4.93 12.43 3.66
N SER A 10 -4.08 13.45 3.77
CA SER A 10 -4.21 14.69 2.97
C SER A 10 -4.02 14.46 1.47
N TYR A 11 -3.37 13.38 1.08
CA TYR A 11 -3.05 13.04 -0.31
C TYR A 11 -3.92 11.91 -0.88
N THR A 12 -4.96 11.46 -0.18
CA THR A 12 -5.85 10.38 -0.67
C THR A 12 -6.43 10.69 -2.05
N PHE A 13 -6.81 11.95 -2.32
CA PHE A 13 -7.35 12.33 -3.62
C PHE A 13 -6.29 12.32 -4.73
N ASN A 14 -5.02 12.60 -4.43
CA ASN A 14 -3.93 12.42 -5.40
C ASN A 14 -3.77 10.94 -5.74
N LEU A 15 -3.85 10.06 -4.74
CA LEU A 15 -3.85 8.61 -4.95
C LEU A 15 -5.06 8.15 -5.80
N ALA A 16 -6.24 8.71 -5.54
CA ALA A 16 -7.44 8.43 -6.33
C ALA A 16 -7.27 8.84 -7.80
N HIS A 17 -6.67 10.01 -8.06
CA HIS A 17 -6.35 10.46 -9.43
C HIS A 17 -5.35 9.54 -10.12
N LEU A 18 -4.30 9.13 -9.42
CA LEU A 18 -3.31 8.19 -9.95
C LEU A 18 -3.95 6.85 -10.34
N ILE A 19 -4.84 6.33 -9.47
CA ILE A 19 -5.61 5.11 -9.75
C ILE A 19 -6.51 5.32 -10.97
N ALA A 20 -7.22 6.44 -11.05
CA ALA A 20 -8.10 6.74 -12.17
C ALA A 20 -7.36 6.83 -13.49
N GLU A 21 -6.18 7.44 -13.52
CA GLU A 21 -5.31 7.51 -14.69
C GLU A 21 -4.87 6.10 -15.14
N ALA A 22 -4.44 5.27 -14.20
CA ALA A 22 -3.97 3.92 -14.49
C ALA A 22 -5.09 2.95 -14.93
N ALA A 23 -6.28 3.07 -14.31
CA ALA A 23 -7.40 2.16 -14.53
C ALA A 23 -8.38 2.63 -15.63
N GLY A 24 -8.30 3.90 -16.04
CA GLY A 24 -9.25 4.51 -16.97
C GLY A 24 -10.63 4.84 -16.37
N HIS A 25 -10.78 4.71 -15.06
CA HIS A 25 -12.01 5.08 -14.31
C HIS A 25 -11.68 5.40 -12.85
N GLU A 26 -12.51 6.25 -12.23
CA GLU A 26 -12.34 6.62 -10.84
C GLU A 26 -12.58 5.44 -9.88
N PRO A 27 -11.80 5.32 -8.78
CA PRO A 27 -12.10 4.39 -7.71
C PRO A 27 -13.28 4.87 -6.87
N LEU A 28 -13.96 3.94 -6.20
CA LEU A 28 -14.86 4.28 -5.10
C LEU A 28 -14.01 4.62 -3.86
N VAL A 29 -14.00 5.88 -3.48
CA VAL A 29 -13.31 6.35 -2.27
C VAL A 29 -14.28 6.28 -1.09
N VAL A 30 -13.90 5.57 -0.02
CA VAL A 30 -14.71 5.43 1.19
C VAL A 30 -13.84 5.76 2.41
N PRO A 31 -14.21 6.78 3.22
CA PRO A 31 -13.54 7.04 4.48
C PRO A 31 -13.57 5.84 5.43
N ALA A 32 -12.50 5.62 6.17
CA ALA A 32 -12.40 4.49 7.11
C ALA A 32 -13.56 4.47 8.13
N GLY A 33 -14.06 5.63 8.56
CA GLY A 33 -15.22 5.75 9.44
C GLY A 33 -16.53 5.20 8.84
N ASP A 34 -16.64 5.18 7.52
CA ASP A 34 -17.83 4.71 6.77
C ASP A 34 -17.65 3.29 6.21
N ALA A 35 -16.55 2.62 6.55
CA ALA A 35 -16.16 1.34 5.98
C ALA A 35 -16.89 0.10 6.54
N ALA A 36 -17.88 0.26 7.43
CA ALA A 36 -18.49 -0.84 8.18
C ALA A 36 -19.02 -1.98 7.30
N GLY A 37 -19.64 -1.70 6.15
CA GLY A 37 -20.18 -2.71 5.21
C GLY A 37 -19.19 -3.16 4.13
N LEU A 38 -17.99 -2.59 4.06
CA LEU A 38 -17.03 -2.90 2.99
C LEU A 38 -16.50 -4.34 3.02
N PRO A 39 -16.21 -4.95 4.19
CA PRO A 39 -15.73 -6.34 4.23
C PRO A 39 -16.69 -7.33 3.55
N GLU A 40 -18.01 -7.14 3.70
CA GLU A 40 -19.04 -7.96 3.06
C GLU A 40 -19.05 -7.76 1.54
N ARG A 41 -18.97 -6.52 1.09
CA ARG A 41 -18.94 -6.15 -0.34
C ARG A 41 -17.66 -6.68 -1.03
N VAL A 42 -16.52 -6.65 -0.34
CA VAL A 42 -15.25 -7.26 -0.82
C VAL A 42 -15.44 -8.77 -0.99
N ARG A 43 -15.97 -9.45 0.03
CA ARG A 43 -16.24 -10.91 -0.04
C ARG A 43 -17.26 -11.28 -1.10
N ALA A 44 -18.20 -10.40 -1.40
CA ALA A 44 -19.20 -10.60 -2.46
C ALA A 44 -18.63 -10.40 -3.88
N GLY A 45 -17.35 -10.04 -4.03
CA GLY A 45 -16.69 -9.84 -5.32
C GLY A 45 -17.10 -8.55 -6.03
N GLU A 46 -17.59 -7.55 -5.31
CA GLU A 46 -17.98 -6.26 -5.89
C GLU A 46 -16.78 -5.46 -6.41
N PHE A 47 -15.61 -5.67 -5.81
CA PHE A 47 -14.39 -4.95 -6.14
C PHE A 47 -13.38 -5.84 -6.85
N SER A 48 -12.82 -5.35 -7.94
CA SER A 48 -11.72 -6.00 -8.66
C SER A 48 -10.37 -5.83 -7.94
N HIS A 49 -10.20 -4.69 -7.26
CA HIS A 49 -8.99 -4.33 -6.51
C HIS A 49 -9.36 -3.52 -5.27
N VAL A 50 -8.52 -3.62 -4.27
CA VAL A 50 -8.62 -2.83 -3.03
C VAL A 50 -7.32 -2.05 -2.85
N VAL A 51 -7.43 -0.76 -2.54
CA VAL A 51 -6.30 0.10 -2.15
C VAL A 51 -6.56 0.62 -0.75
N ILE A 52 -5.58 0.51 0.13
CA ILE A 52 -5.60 1.06 1.49
C ILE A 52 -4.65 2.25 1.52
N SER A 53 -5.19 3.42 1.78
CA SER A 53 -4.44 4.69 1.72
C SER A 53 -3.40 4.83 2.84
N PRO A 54 -2.49 5.80 2.70
CA PRO A 54 -1.78 6.37 3.85
C PRO A 54 -2.75 6.88 4.90
N GLY A 55 -2.22 7.24 6.05
CA GLY A 55 -2.99 7.85 7.14
C GLY A 55 -2.15 8.09 8.37
N PRO A 56 -2.67 8.85 9.35
CA PRO A 56 -2.02 9.07 10.63
C PRO A 56 -2.10 7.83 11.54
N GLY A 57 -1.26 7.80 12.56
CA GLY A 57 -1.30 6.79 13.61
C GLY A 57 -0.48 5.54 13.31
N THR A 58 -0.96 4.40 13.78
CA THR A 58 -0.29 3.11 13.69
C THR A 58 -1.30 1.98 13.39
N PRO A 59 -0.91 0.95 12.63
CA PRO A 59 -1.82 -0.16 12.35
C PRO A 59 -2.10 -1.05 13.58
N GLU A 60 -1.37 -0.88 14.68
CA GLU A 60 -1.57 -1.62 15.92
C GLU A 60 -2.83 -1.18 16.68
N ARG A 61 -3.21 0.11 16.53
CA ARG A 61 -4.37 0.68 17.24
C ARG A 61 -5.63 0.54 16.41
N ASP A 62 -6.66 -0.02 17.00
CA ASP A 62 -7.95 -0.23 16.33
C ASP A 62 -8.65 1.10 15.96
N GLU A 63 -8.42 2.14 16.75
CA GLU A 63 -8.93 3.51 16.49
C GLU A 63 -8.34 4.09 15.20
N ASP A 64 -7.07 3.78 14.91
CA ASP A 64 -6.36 4.31 13.75
C ASP A 64 -6.60 3.47 12.48
N PHE A 65 -6.75 2.14 12.63
CA PHE A 65 -6.67 1.22 11.50
C PHE A 65 -7.69 0.09 11.50
N GLY A 66 -8.53 -0.05 12.52
CA GLY A 66 -9.41 -1.21 12.68
C GLY A 66 -10.38 -1.45 11.51
N ALA A 67 -10.91 -0.38 10.90
CA ALA A 67 -11.75 -0.47 9.73
C ALA A 67 -10.99 -1.01 8.51
N SER A 68 -9.82 -0.45 8.21
CA SER A 68 -8.93 -0.89 7.13
C SER A 68 -8.43 -2.31 7.35
N ARG A 69 -8.11 -2.71 8.58
CA ARG A 69 -7.77 -4.08 8.94
C ARG A 69 -8.83 -5.07 8.50
N ARG A 70 -10.11 -4.82 8.82
CA ARG A 70 -11.23 -5.70 8.44
C ARG A 70 -11.41 -5.81 6.91
N VAL A 71 -11.13 -4.74 6.19
CA VAL A 71 -11.16 -4.74 4.71
C VAL A 71 -10.01 -5.58 4.16
N ILE A 72 -8.79 -5.45 4.70
CA ILE A 72 -7.63 -6.28 4.29
C ILE A 72 -7.92 -7.75 4.57
N GLU A 73 -8.43 -8.11 5.76
CA GLU A 73 -8.81 -9.49 6.10
C GLU A 73 -9.86 -10.08 5.14
N ALA A 74 -10.79 -9.25 4.70
CA ALA A 74 -11.79 -9.66 3.70
C ALA A 74 -11.14 -9.89 2.33
N ALA A 75 -10.23 -9.00 1.90
CA ALA A 75 -9.49 -9.13 0.65
C ALA A 75 -8.59 -10.37 0.65
N VAL A 76 -7.91 -10.67 1.77
CA VAL A 76 -7.12 -11.91 1.95
C VAL A 76 -7.99 -13.14 1.74
N LYS A 77 -9.15 -13.22 2.41
CA LYS A 77 -10.05 -14.36 2.30
C LYS A 77 -10.64 -14.54 0.91
N ALA A 78 -10.94 -13.44 0.23
CA ALA A 78 -11.52 -13.43 -1.10
C ALA A 78 -10.46 -13.44 -2.22
N GLN A 79 -9.18 -13.38 -1.87
CA GLN A 79 -8.03 -13.25 -2.80
C GLN A 79 -8.17 -12.07 -3.79
N VAL A 80 -8.81 -10.99 -3.36
CA VAL A 80 -8.93 -9.76 -4.15
C VAL A 80 -7.58 -9.06 -4.16
N PRO A 81 -7.03 -8.68 -5.32
CA PRO A 81 -5.79 -7.90 -5.42
C PRO A 81 -5.81 -6.67 -4.51
N LEU A 82 -4.72 -6.45 -3.76
CA LEU A 82 -4.65 -5.37 -2.78
C LEU A 82 -3.31 -4.64 -2.86
N LEU A 83 -3.38 -3.32 -2.78
CA LEU A 83 -2.23 -2.44 -2.58
C LEU A 83 -2.40 -1.66 -1.26
N GLY A 84 -1.45 -1.82 -0.34
CA GLY A 84 -1.33 -0.97 0.85
C GLY A 84 -0.28 0.11 0.65
N VAL A 85 -0.61 1.36 0.97
CA VAL A 85 0.31 2.50 0.87
C VAL A 85 0.57 3.07 2.26
N CYS A 86 1.84 3.23 2.63
CA CYS A 86 2.33 3.78 3.90
C CYS A 86 1.68 3.07 5.13
N LEU A 87 0.67 3.65 5.76
CA LEU A 87 -0.09 3.00 6.84
C LEU A 87 -0.74 1.70 6.34
N GLY A 88 -1.28 1.67 5.13
CA GLY A 88 -1.85 0.47 4.51
C GLY A 88 -0.81 -0.64 4.29
N HIS A 89 0.43 -0.28 3.90
CA HIS A 89 1.56 -1.21 3.80
C HIS A 89 1.91 -1.82 5.16
N GLN A 90 2.01 -0.97 6.20
CA GLN A 90 2.32 -1.43 7.56
C GLN A 90 1.22 -2.36 8.09
N GLY A 91 -0.04 -2.03 7.86
CA GLY A 91 -1.16 -2.87 8.26
C GLY A 91 -1.21 -4.22 7.54
N LEU A 92 -0.92 -4.23 6.24
CA LEU A 92 -0.81 -5.47 5.46
C LEU A 92 0.32 -6.35 5.98
N ALA A 93 1.50 -5.79 6.22
CA ALA A 93 2.67 -6.51 6.75
C ALA A 93 2.38 -7.07 8.15
N MET A 94 1.77 -6.27 9.02
CA MET A 94 1.39 -6.71 10.37
C MET A 94 0.42 -7.90 10.34
N LEU A 95 -0.55 -7.90 9.45
CA LEU A 95 -1.47 -9.05 9.28
C LEU A 95 -0.77 -10.30 8.71
N ALA A 96 0.34 -10.12 8.01
CA ALA A 96 1.22 -11.21 7.58
C ALA A 96 2.22 -11.65 8.68
N GLY A 97 2.19 -11.02 9.86
CA GLY A 97 3.00 -11.38 11.04
C GLY A 97 4.23 -10.50 11.26
N ALA A 98 4.45 -9.46 10.44
CA ALA A 98 5.58 -8.56 10.61
C ALA A 98 5.38 -7.62 11.82
N ALA A 99 6.47 -7.31 12.52
CA ALA A 99 6.49 -6.24 13.50
C ALA A 99 6.53 -4.88 12.80
N VAL A 100 5.80 -3.91 13.35
CA VAL A 100 5.87 -2.51 12.94
C VAL A 100 6.58 -1.75 14.05
N THR A 101 7.75 -1.22 13.76
CA THR A 101 8.65 -0.60 14.73
C THR A 101 9.06 0.80 14.30
N ARG A 102 9.78 1.52 15.16
CA ARG A 102 10.33 2.82 14.78
C ARG A 102 11.40 2.67 13.70
N ALA A 103 11.28 3.47 12.64
CA ALA A 103 12.31 3.55 11.63
C ALA A 103 13.65 4.03 12.26
N PRO A 104 14.80 3.51 11.79
CA PRO A 104 16.10 3.98 12.27
C PRO A 104 16.25 5.49 12.20
N GLU A 105 15.71 6.09 11.15
CA GLU A 105 15.63 7.54 10.98
C GLU A 105 14.23 7.91 10.44
N PRO A 106 13.43 8.68 11.20
CA PRO A 106 12.16 9.19 10.70
C PRO A 106 12.36 10.11 9.49
N ARG A 107 11.58 9.89 8.44
CA ARG A 107 11.64 10.67 7.20
C ARG A 107 10.29 11.31 6.91
N HIS A 108 10.26 12.65 6.87
CA HIS A 108 9.06 13.44 6.58
C HIS A 108 9.35 14.44 5.47
N GLY A 109 8.90 14.12 4.24
CA GLY A 109 9.15 14.91 3.04
C GLY A 109 10.56 14.74 2.46
N PHE A 110 11.25 13.65 2.79
CA PHE A 110 12.57 13.35 2.27
C PHE A 110 12.48 12.47 1.03
N VAL A 111 13.29 12.79 0.04
CA VAL A 111 13.52 11.95 -1.13
C VAL A 111 14.51 10.85 -0.75
N SER A 112 14.19 9.61 -1.11
CA SER A 112 15.06 8.44 -0.96
C SER A 112 15.20 7.72 -2.28
N THR A 113 16.36 7.11 -2.47
CA THR A 113 16.66 6.29 -3.66
C THR A 113 16.35 4.83 -3.37
N LEU A 114 15.66 4.14 -4.28
CA LEU A 114 15.29 2.74 -4.10
C LEU A 114 16.14 1.79 -4.94
N THR A 115 16.51 0.69 -4.29
CA THR A 115 16.95 -0.54 -4.97
C THR A 115 15.79 -1.55 -4.90
N HIS A 116 15.45 -2.19 -6.03
CA HIS A 116 14.29 -3.08 -6.11
C HIS A 116 14.55 -4.32 -6.96
N SER A 117 13.66 -5.31 -6.87
CA SER A 117 13.81 -6.61 -7.57
C SER A 117 13.68 -6.52 -9.10
N GLY A 118 13.06 -5.47 -9.63
CA GLY A 118 12.68 -5.37 -11.05
C GLY A 118 11.46 -6.22 -11.42
N GLU A 119 10.79 -6.84 -10.45
CA GLU A 119 9.66 -7.74 -10.66
C GLU A 119 8.34 -7.12 -10.19
N GLY A 120 7.21 -7.67 -10.67
CA GLY A 120 5.87 -7.27 -10.28
C GLY A 120 5.62 -5.79 -10.55
N ILE A 121 5.23 -5.03 -9.54
CA ILE A 121 4.96 -3.59 -9.65
C ILE A 121 6.20 -2.75 -10.03
N PHE A 122 7.40 -3.33 -9.98
CA PHE A 122 8.66 -2.67 -10.37
C PHE A 122 9.16 -3.05 -11.77
N ALA A 123 8.38 -3.84 -12.52
CA ALA A 123 8.77 -4.22 -13.87
C ALA A 123 8.86 -2.99 -14.78
N GLY A 124 10.04 -2.81 -15.41
CA GLY A 124 10.31 -1.66 -16.30
C GLY A 124 10.71 -0.37 -15.59
N ILE A 125 10.72 -0.33 -14.25
CA ILE A 125 11.21 0.82 -13.49
C ILE A 125 12.75 0.75 -13.42
N PRO A 126 13.48 1.85 -13.69
CA PRO A 126 14.94 1.87 -13.55
C PRO A 126 15.35 1.76 -12.08
N GLN A 127 16.50 1.09 -11.82
CA GLN A 127 17.10 1.07 -10.49
C GLN A 127 17.50 2.48 -10.06
N GLY A 128 17.41 2.74 -8.75
CA GLY A 128 17.80 4.03 -8.20
C GLY A 128 16.78 5.15 -8.46
N PHE A 129 15.52 4.81 -8.76
CA PHE A 129 14.50 5.85 -8.86
C PHE A 129 14.20 6.48 -7.50
N GLU A 130 13.78 7.73 -7.52
CA GLU A 130 13.52 8.51 -6.33
C GLU A 130 12.05 8.46 -5.91
N VAL A 131 11.84 8.34 -4.60
CA VAL A 131 10.53 8.33 -3.96
C VAL A 131 10.48 9.25 -2.75
N VAL A 132 9.28 9.71 -2.39
CA VAL A 132 9.07 10.53 -1.20
C VAL A 132 8.62 9.66 -0.04
N ARG A 133 9.21 9.90 1.13
CA ARG A 133 8.89 9.23 2.38
C ARG A 133 8.30 10.20 3.39
N TYR A 134 7.20 9.76 4.06
CA TYR A 134 6.52 10.49 5.13
C TYR A 134 6.20 9.54 6.28
N HIS A 135 7.21 8.85 6.85
CA HIS A 135 6.95 7.85 7.89
C HIS A 135 7.99 7.85 9.01
N SER A 136 7.54 7.57 10.23
CA SER A 136 8.35 7.34 11.42
C SER A 136 8.40 5.86 11.83
N LEU A 137 7.50 5.04 11.27
CA LEU A 137 7.42 3.61 11.48
C LEU A 137 7.84 2.87 10.21
N HIS A 138 8.34 1.65 10.37
CA HIS A 138 8.65 0.74 9.28
C HIS A 138 8.30 -0.70 9.66
N VAL A 139 8.30 -1.60 8.69
CA VAL A 139 8.06 -3.02 8.91
C VAL A 139 9.38 -3.79 8.96
N GLU A 140 9.42 -4.80 9.80
CA GLU A 140 10.51 -5.77 9.84
C GLU A 140 10.21 -6.93 8.90
N GLU A 141 11.26 -7.60 8.41
CA GLU A 141 11.09 -8.78 7.57
C GLU A 141 10.57 -9.97 8.39
N VAL A 142 9.70 -10.75 7.76
CA VAL A 142 9.09 -11.93 8.36
C VAL A 142 8.93 -13.03 7.30
N PRO A 143 9.01 -14.32 7.65
CA PRO A 143 8.65 -15.40 6.74
C PRO A 143 7.23 -15.24 6.21
N GLY A 144 7.02 -15.52 4.93
CA GLY A 144 5.72 -15.33 4.26
C GLY A 144 5.52 -13.96 3.62
N VAL A 145 6.56 -13.12 3.68
CA VAL A 145 6.61 -11.83 3.00
C VAL A 145 7.91 -11.69 2.22
N THR A 146 7.81 -11.42 0.93
CA THR A 146 8.96 -11.15 0.07
C THR A 146 9.19 -9.65 -0.04
N VAL A 147 10.40 -9.18 0.31
CA VAL A 147 10.81 -7.78 0.15
C VAL A 147 11.22 -7.52 -1.29
N HIS A 148 10.60 -6.53 -1.93
CA HIS A 148 10.83 -6.16 -3.32
C HIS A 148 11.59 -4.84 -3.50
N ALA A 149 11.61 -3.96 -2.49
CA ALA A 149 12.39 -2.72 -2.54
C ALA A 149 12.88 -2.28 -1.17
N ARG A 150 14.06 -1.63 -1.17
CA ARG A 150 14.66 -0.97 0.00
C ARG A 150 15.18 0.41 -0.37
N SER A 151 15.13 1.31 0.59
CA SER A 151 15.83 2.59 0.51
C SER A 151 17.31 2.45 0.86
N GLU A 152 18.10 3.50 0.62
CA GLU A 152 19.54 3.56 0.87
C GLU A 152 19.93 3.30 2.33
N ASP A 153 19.02 3.54 3.27
CA ASP A 153 19.17 3.26 4.71
C ASP A 153 18.75 1.83 5.10
N GLY A 154 18.44 0.97 4.12
CA GLY A 154 18.06 -0.43 4.31
C GLY A 154 16.62 -0.67 4.72
N VAL A 155 15.81 0.37 4.89
CA VAL A 155 14.40 0.26 5.28
C VAL A 155 13.58 -0.36 4.16
N VAL A 156 12.70 -1.32 4.50
CA VAL A 156 11.77 -1.96 3.57
C VAL A 156 10.83 -0.90 3.00
N GLN A 157 10.84 -0.76 1.67
CA GLN A 157 10.00 0.20 0.95
C GLN A 157 8.93 -0.46 0.11
N ALA A 158 9.06 -1.74 -0.21
CA ALA A 158 7.99 -2.51 -0.83
C ALA A 158 8.09 -3.99 -0.47
N LEU A 159 6.94 -4.61 -0.35
CA LEU A 159 6.80 -6.03 -0.08
C LEU A 159 5.60 -6.63 -0.81
N LYS A 160 5.63 -7.95 -0.93
CA LYS A 160 4.51 -8.77 -1.40
C LYS A 160 4.25 -9.87 -0.38
N VAL A 161 2.99 -10.15 -0.08
CA VAL A 161 2.60 -11.31 0.73
C VAL A 161 2.65 -12.56 -0.16
N ASP A 162 3.40 -13.57 0.28
CA ASP A 162 3.64 -14.78 -0.50
C ASP A 162 2.33 -15.54 -0.75
N GLY A 163 2.15 -16.01 -1.99
CA GLY A 163 0.95 -16.74 -2.40
C GLY A 163 -0.32 -15.90 -2.56
N LEU A 164 -0.27 -14.58 -2.31
CA LEU A 164 -1.40 -13.67 -2.43
C LEU A 164 -1.10 -12.55 -3.44
N PRO A 165 -2.14 -11.98 -4.09
CA PRO A 165 -1.99 -10.83 -4.97
C PRO A 165 -1.96 -9.51 -4.17
N HIS A 166 -1.19 -9.47 -3.08
CA HIS A 166 -1.17 -8.36 -2.15
C HIS A 166 0.21 -7.72 -2.08
N TRP A 167 0.26 -6.44 -2.41
CA TRP A 167 1.44 -5.61 -2.39
C TRP A 167 1.35 -4.51 -1.35
N GLY A 168 2.48 -4.09 -0.82
CA GLY A 168 2.57 -2.93 0.03
C GLY A 168 3.77 -2.07 -0.36
N VAL A 169 3.57 -0.74 -0.39
CA VAL A 169 4.64 0.26 -0.58
C VAL A 169 4.66 1.23 0.59
N GLN A 170 5.84 1.44 1.18
CA GLN A 170 6.00 2.33 2.33
C GLN A 170 6.06 3.80 1.90
N PHE A 171 6.60 4.08 0.73
CA PHE A 171 6.69 5.42 0.14
C PHE A 171 5.33 5.88 -0.40
N HIS A 172 5.25 7.16 -0.74
CA HIS A 172 4.05 7.81 -1.29
C HIS A 172 4.13 7.90 -2.82
N PRO A 173 3.50 6.96 -3.55
CA PRO A 173 3.50 6.99 -5.02
C PRO A 173 2.73 8.20 -5.58
N GLU A 174 1.77 8.75 -4.85
CA GLU A 174 0.94 9.89 -5.22
C GLU A 174 1.64 11.24 -5.06
N SER A 175 2.85 11.26 -4.49
CA SER A 175 3.62 12.50 -4.33
C SER A 175 4.22 12.94 -5.64
N VAL A 176 4.10 14.23 -5.97
CA VAL A 176 4.64 14.84 -7.20
C VAL A 176 6.16 14.69 -7.38
N LEU A 177 6.88 14.43 -6.30
CA LEU A 177 8.33 14.20 -6.31
C LEU A 177 8.70 12.72 -6.44
N THR A 178 7.75 11.80 -6.40
CA THR A 178 8.01 10.38 -6.67
C THR A 178 8.04 10.18 -8.19
N GLN A 179 9.12 9.56 -8.68
CA GLN A 179 9.33 9.29 -10.09
C GLN A 179 8.56 8.04 -10.56
N HIS A 180 8.28 7.95 -11.85
CA HIS A 180 7.72 6.77 -12.52
C HIS A 180 6.35 6.27 -11.98
N LEU A 181 5.52 7.19 -11.49
CA LEU A 181 4.19 6.87 -10.93
C LEU A 181 3.29 6.08 -11.89
N SER A 182 3.33 6.41 -13.19
CA SER A 182 2.55 5.75 -14.23
C SER A 182 2.97 4.29 -14.50
N LEU A 183 4.13 3.87 -14.02
CA LEU A 183 4.67 2.52 -14.20
C LEU A 183 4.35 1.59 -13.01
N ILE A 184 3.90 2.13 -11.88
CA ILE A 184 3.40 1.31 -10.77
C ILE A 184 2.00 0.82 -11.19
N HIS A 185 1.99 -0.09 -12.16
CA HIS A 185 0.77 -0.77 -12.54
C HIS A 185 0.26 -1.56 -11.32
N ILE A 186 -0.96 -1.28 -10.91
CA ILE A 186 -1.73 -2.21 -10.09
C ILE A 186 -1.88 -3.42 -11.00
N SER A 187 -0.94 -4.36 -10.88
CA SER A 187 -0.75 -5.46 -11.82
C SER A 187 -2.06 -6.19 -12.01
N GLU A 188 -2.53 -6.24 -13.25
CA GLU A 188 -3.58 -7.16 -13.63
C GLU A 188 -3.15 -8.58 -13.24
N PRO A 189 -4.05 -9.40 -12.67
CA PRO A 189 -3.76 -10.81 -12.48
C PRO A 189 -3.43 -11.38 -13.86
N THR A 190 -2.21 -11.81 -14.04
CA THR A 190 -1.83 -12.62 -15.22
C THR A 190 -2.79 -13.80 -15.28
N ARG A 191 -3.59 -13.86 -16.35
CA ARG A 191 -4.45 -14.99 -16.69
C ARG A 191 -3.65 -16.27 -16.82
#